data_01acfa8f5a5a9e81b8fc0a94d8fcc977
#
_entry.id   01acfa8f5a5a9e81b8fc0a94d8fcc977
#
_cell.length_a   1.000
_cell.length_b   1.000
_cell.length_c   1.000
_cell.angle_alpha   90.00
_cell.angle_beta   90.00
_cell.angle_gamma   90.00
#
_symmetry.space_group_name_H-M   'P 1'
#
loop_
_entity.id
_entity.type
_entity.pdbx_description
1 polymer ?
#
loop_
_entity_poly.entity_id
_entity_poly.type
_entity_poly.pdbx_seq_one_letter_code
_entity_poly.pdbx_strand_id
1 'polypeptide(L)'
;MRTPAPPRQRRRLARWFAAALVTVCTAAGLTAITAAPAAAVETNTWYRIVNDYSGLAVSIEGASTTAGAKSVLATASSATNQQFRFVDSGGGYYRIQARHSNQVLDVYAKSTANGADVVQWSDNGGTNQQWQVNTQSDGSVELVNRNSGKALDNWERATSVGSRVSQYTRNNEETQHWKLVPVETGGTTGNGSLTDPNVQYYGRWNTTNASWYTMGWAGGYVETTFTGASIGVKLRNTIDMYYSIDGGNETWMRNVSGNVTVRSGLSGTHSIRIGFRERAGSYNGDPAFGGFILASGGATTGTTRPADFIEFIGDSITVGQPNGNRPFTAYGYLVGDNLNAGHTQVAQGGACLVSTSDGCYGMMNWFRRSSAFVNTDDWDFSRYQATAVVINLGTNDVGHGVSGAQFQQNYIVMLERVRQAYPNAHIFAMETFRGRYSTETQTAVNTRVSAGDAKVHFVDTTGWLPDSGDLVDSVHPSDQGHLKIANRLTPIIDQYL
;
A
#
# COMPACT_ATOMS: atom_id res chain seq x y z
N MET A 1 46.03 26.10 75.73
CA MET A 1 45.21 25.62 76.88
C MET A 1 43.87 25.25 76.31
N ARG A 2 43.48 24.01 76.44
CA ARG A 2 42.30 23.41 75.87
C ARG A 2 41.12 23.53 76.84
N THR A 3 39.96 23.86 76.38
CA THR A 3 38.71 23.67 77.13
C THR A 3 37.74 22.86 76.30
N PRO A 4 37.02 21.87 76.90
CA PRO A 4 36.20 20.91 76.19
C PRO A 4 34.76 21.33 76.10
N ALA A 5 34.03 20.70 75.14
CA ALA A 5 32.63 20.89 74.84
C ALA A 5 31.70 20.13 75.83
N PRO A 6 30.47 20.64 76.12
CA PRO A 6 29.50 19.94 76.95
C PRO A 6 28.46 19.14 76.09
N PRO A 7 27.71 18.22 76.73
CA PRO A 7 27.00 17.13 76.05
C PRO A 7 25.55 17.47 75.64
N ARG A 8 25.07 16.68 74.69
CA ARG A 8 23.71 16.73 74.11
C ARG A 8 22.67 16.25 75.11
N GLN A 9 21.68 17.06 75.37
CA GLN A 9 20.43 16.62 76.02
C GLN A 9 19.37 16.26 75.00
N ARG A 10 18.85 15.02 75.12
CA ARG A 10 17.62 14.54 74.46
C ARG A 10 16.42 15.16 75.14
N ARG A 11 15.54 15.85 74.42
CA ARG A 11 14.16 16.14 74.87
C ARG A 11 13.19 15.37 74.01
N ARG A 12 12.44 14.46 74.72
CA ARG A 12 11.22 13.84 74.23
C ARG A 12 10.12 14.90 74.20
N LEU A 13 9.38 15.02 73.10
CA LEU A 13 8.16 15.76 73.05
C LEU A 13 7.02 14.84 72.57
N ALA A 14 5.93 14.95 73.29
CA ALA A 14 4.76 14.10 73.27
C ALA A 14 3.97 14.24 71.97
N ARG A 15 3.34 13.15 71.58
CA ARG A 15 2.37 13.02 70.49
C ARG A 15 1.05 13.67 70.89
N TRP A 16 0.56 14.63 70.11
CA TRP A 16 -0.86 14.98 70.04
C TRP A 16 -1.44 14.45 68.75
N PHE A 17 -2.40 13.53 68.85
CA PHE A 17 -3.22 13.07 67.73
C PHE A 17 -4.27 14.15 67.46
N ALA A 18 -4.21 14.76 66.26
CA ALA A 18 -5.34 15.45 65.65
C ALA A 18 -5.86 14.58 64.52
N ALA A 19 -7.05 14.03 64.68
CA ALA A 19 -7.73 13.28 63.64
C ALA A 19 -8.25 14.28 62.61
N ALA A 20 -7.62 14.30 61.44
CA ALA A 20 -8.17 14.97 60.25
C ALA A 20 -8.95 13.92 59.42
N LEU A 21 -10.24 14.10 59.36
CA LEU A 21 -11.14 13.33 58.50
C LEU A 21 -10.85 13.70 57.05
N VAL A 22 -10.11 12.85 56.31
CA VAL A 22 -9.92 13.00 54.86
C VAL A 22 -11.08 12.28 54.20
N THR A 23 -12.01 13.05 53.65
CA THR A 23 -13.05 12.56 52.73
C THR A 23 -12.36 12.21 51.42
N VAL A 24 -12.14 10.93 51.16
CA VAL A 24 -11.67 10.43 49.88
C VAL A 24 -12.84 10.48 48.90
N CYS A 25 -12.92 11.51 48.08
CA CYS A 25 -13.73 11.46 46.87
C CYS A 25 -13.03 10.51 45.87
N THR A 26 -13.52 9.28 45.80
CA THR A 26 -13.18 8.39 44.68
C THR A 26 -13.84 8.93 43.41
N ALA A 27 -13.09 9.72 42.64
CA ALA A 27 -13.45 9.99 41.27
C ALA A 27 -13.27 8.66 40.52
N ALA A 28 -14.38 7.97 40.25
CA ALA A 28 -14.41 6.89 39.29
C ALA A 28 -14.10 7.52 37.93
N GLY A 29 -12.84 7.43 37.52
CA GLY A 29 -12.43 7.75 36.14
C GLY A 29 -13.13 6.75 35.23
N LEU A 30 -14.16 7.22 34.51
CA LEU A 30 -14.59 6.54 33.30
C LEU A 30 -13.41 6.62 32.33
N THR A 31 -12.62 5.56 32.27
CA THR A 31 -11.78 5.32 31.09
C THR A 31 -12.74 5.06 29.95
N ALA A 32 -12.92 6.04 29.08
CA ALA A 32 -13.53 5.80 27.80
C ALA A 32 -12.67 4.73 27.12
N ILE A 33 -13.21 3.52 27.03
CA ILE A 33 -12.67 2.49 26.15
C ILE A 33 -12.95 3.05 24.75
N THR A 34 -11.94 3.68 24.17
CA THR A 34 -11.97 3.97 22.73
C THR A 34 -11.99 2.60 22.05
N ALA A 35 -13.15 2.24 21.50
CA ALA A 35 -13.22 1.08 20.62
C ALA A 35 -12.13 1.25 19.57
N ALA A 36 -11.29 0.24 19.40
CA ALA A 36 -10.36 0.21 18.28
C ALA A 36 -11.17 0.46 17.00
N PRO A 37 -10.68 1.26 16.05
CA PRO A 37 -11.36 1.42 14.79
C PRO A 37 -11.61 0.04 14.19
N ALA A 38 -12.85 -0.23 13.77
CA ALA A 38 -13.21 -1.47 13.10
C ALA A 38 -12.22 -1.67 11.95
N ALA A 39 -11.55 -2.82 11.89
CA ALA A 39 -10.63 -3.12 10.81
C ALA A 39 -11.41 -2.98 9.49
N ALA A 40 -10.99 -2.06 8.65
CA ALA A 40 -11.59 -1.85 7.34
C ALA A 40 -11.47 -3.14 6.53
N VAL A 41 -12.52 -3.52 5.83
CA VAL A 41 -12.45 -4.68 4.94
C VAL A 41 -11.50 -4.35 3.80
N GLU A 42 -10.50 -5.22 3.57
CA GLU A 42 -9.55 -5.03 2.49
C GLU A 42 -10.21 -5.28 1.14
N THR A 43 -10.33 -4.25 0.33
CA THR A 43 -11.06 -4.28 -0.95
C THR A 43 -10.38 -5.10 -2.04
N ASN A 44 -9.09 -5.40 -1.89
CA ASN A 44 -8.30 -6.20 -2.85
C ASN A 44 -8.21 -7.68 -2.49
N THR A 45 -8.80 -8.09 -1.37
CA THR A 45 -8.75 -9.46 -0.86
C THR A 45 -10.04 -10.22 -1.22
N TRP A 46 -9.89 -11.46 -1.66
CA TRP A 46 -11.01 -12.38 -1.78
C TRP A 46 -11.28 -13.06 -0.45
N TYR A 47 -12.53 -13.14 -0.05
CA TYR A 47 -12.98 -13.76 1.19
C TYR A 47 -13.96 -14.88 0.93
N ARG A 48 -13.93 -15.90 1.78
CA ARG A 48 -15.10 -16.73 2.02
C ARG A 48 -15.90 -16.07 3.16
N ILE A 49 -17.19 -15.92 2.97
CA ILE A 49 -18.13 -15.38 3.95
C ILE A 49 -18.74 -16.57 4.67
N VAL A 50 -18.25 -16.88 5.88
CA VAL A 50 -18.63 -18.08 6.63
C VAL A 50 -19.55 -17.71 7.79
N ASN A 51 -20.72 -18.36 7.85
CA ASN A 51 -21.71 -18.10 8.90
C ASN A 51 -21.24 -18.66 10.25
N ASP A 52 -21.33 -17.86 11.30
CA ASP A 52 -20.86 -18.26 12.64
C ASP A 52 -21.72 -19.37 13.26
N TYR A 53 -23.03 -19.35 13.02
CA TYR A 53 -23.93 -20.34 13.55
C TYR A 53 -23.74 -21.72 12.92
N SER A 54 -23.65 -21.79 11.59
CA SER A 54 -23.64 -23.07 10.86
C SER A 54 -22.22 -23.54 10.49
N GLY A 55 -21.23 -22.66 10.45
CA GLY A 55 -19.90 -22.93 9.91
C GLY A 55 -19.87 -23.10 8.40
N LEU A 56 -20.99 -22.89 7.70
CA LEU A 56 -21.12 -23.00 6.24
C LEU A 56 -20.79 -21.67 5.56
N ALA A 57 -20.28 -21.74 4.35
CA ALA A 57 -19.93 -20.57 3.54
C ALA A 57 -21.08 -20.16 2.61
N VAL A 58 -21.20 -18.86 2.36
CA VAL A 58 -22.02 -18.33 1.25
C VAL A 58 -21.48 -18.84 -0.07
N SER A 59 -22.37 -19.35 -0.91
CA SER A 59 -22.04 -19.89 -2.23
C SER A 59 -23.10 -19.47 -3.24
N ILE A 60 -22.71 -19.15 -4.46
CA ILE A 60 -23.69 -19.02 -5.55
C ILE A 60 -24.05 -20.40 -6.04
N GLU A 61 -25.37 -20.71 -6.03
CA GLU A 61 -25.92 -22.02 -6.34
C GLU A 61 -25.45 -22.52 -7.71
N GLY A 62 -24.98 -23.76 -7.75
CA GLY A 62 -24.53 -24.43 -8.98
C GLY A 62 -23.35 -23.73 -9.69
N ALA A 63 -22.63 -22.80 -9.04
CA ALA A 63 -21.63 -21.95 -9.67
C ALA A 63 -22.18 -21.24 -10.93
N SER A 64 -23.47 -20.95 -10.95
CA SER A 64 -24.15 -20.28 -12.06
C SER A 64 -23.55 -18.89 -12.31
N THR A 65 -23.42 -18.51 -13.58
CA THR A 65 -23.05 -17.14 -13.99
C THR A 65 -24.28 -16.32 -14.42
N THR A 66 -25.50 -16.88 -14.27
CA THR A 66 -26.76 -16.22 -14.66
C THR A 66 -27.17 -15.23 -13.55
N ALA A 67 -27.63 -14.04 -13.93
CA ALA A 67 -28.24 -13.10 -13.01
C ALA A 67 -29.52 -13.71 -12.38
N GLY A 68 -29.68 -13.50 -11.07
CA GLY A 68 -30.78 -14.09 -10.29
C GLY A 68 -30.47 -15.46 -9.67
N ALA A 69 -29.26 -16.00 -9.90
CA ALA A 69 -28.86 -17.23 -9.19
C ALA A 69 -28.72 -16.95 -7.67
N LYS A 70 -29.25 -17.88 -6.88
CA LYS A 70 -29.39 -17.71 -5.42
C LYS A 70 -28.08 -17.85 -4.69
N SER A 71 -27.98 -17.12 -3.58
CA SER A 71 -26.98 -17.37 -2.54
C SER A 71 -27.50 -18.46 -1.60
N VAL A 72 -26.69 -19.49 -1.41
CA VAL A 72 -26.99 -20.64 -0.55
C VAL A 72 -25.81 -20.90 0.40
N LEU A 73 -26.07 -21.68 1.44
CA LEU A 73 -25.02 -22.19 2.34
C LEU A 73 -24.36 -23.43 1.73
N ALA A 74 -23.04 -23.51 1.79
CA ALA A 74 -22.28 -24.67 1.29
C ALA A 74 -21.09 -24.99 2.19
N THR A 75 -20.61 -26.23 2.16
CA THR A 75 -19.34 -26.56 2.78
C THR A 75 -18.23 -25.68 2.21
N ALA A 76 -17.45 -25.05 3.08
CA ALA A 76 -16.37 -24.16 2.67
C ALA A 76 -15.34 -24.91 1.78
N SER A 77 -15.03 -24.36 0.64
CA SER A 77 -14.11 -24.95 -0.34
C SER A 77 -13.30 -23.85 -1.05
N SER A 78 -12.38 -24.26 -1.94
CA SER A 78 -11.63 -23.35 -2.81
C SER A 78 -12.38 -22.93 -4.07
N ALA A 79 -13.65 -23.30 -4.23
CA ALA A 79 -14.45 -22.97 -5.40
C ALA A 79 -14.69 -21.46 -5.53
N THR A 80 -14.55 -20.91 -6.73
CA THR A 80 -14.59 -19.46 -6.97
C THR A 80 -15.97 -18.85 -6.79
N ASN A 81 -17.05 -19.66 -6.81
CA ASN A 81 -18.43 -19.24 -6.48
C ASN A 81 -18.69 -19.09 -4.97
N GLN A 82 -17.69 -19.38 -4.12
CA GLN A 82 -17.67 -19.11 -2.68
C GLN A 82 -16.69 -17.99 -2.31
N GLN A 83 -16.11 -17.32 -3.31
CA GLN A 83 -15.11 -16.29 -3.10
C GLN A 83 -15.67 -14.93 -3.52
N PHE A 84 -15.64 -13.99 -2.58
CA PHE A 84 -16.22 -12.66 -2.73
C PHE A 84 -15.19 -11.59 -2.37
N ARG A 85 -15.22 -10.47 -3.08
CA ARG A 85 -14.45 -9.28 -2.69
C ARG A 85 -15.39 -8.11 -2.45
N PHE A 86 -14.92 -7.19 -1.62
CA PHE A 86 -15.64 -5.97 -1.29
C PHE A 86 -15.15 -4.84 -2.18
N VAL A 87 -16.05 -4.29 -2.99
CA VAL A 87 -15.78 -3.17 -3.90
C VAL A 87 -16.38 -1.93 -3.28
N ASP A 88 -15.56 -0.93 -2.96
CA ASP A 88 -16.00 0.30 -2.32
C ASP A 88 -17.11 0.99 -3.15
N SER A 89 -18.13 1.49 -2.46
CA SER A 89 -19.26 2.22 -3.04
C SER A 89 -19.42 3.63 -2.43
N GLY A 90 -18.43 4.04 -1.62
CA GLY A 90 -18.45 5.29 -0.88
C GLY A 90 -19.38 5.28 0.33
N GLY A 91 -19.09 6.18 1.29
CA GLY A 91 -19.89 6.35 2.50
C GLY A 91 -19.93 5.14 3.44
N GLY A 92 -18.91 4.27 3.41
CA GLY A 92 -18.82 3.08 4.24
C GLY A 92 -19.63 1.89 3.73
N TYR A 93 -20.05 1.91 2.46
CA TYR A 93 -20.77 0.82 1.82
C TYR A 93 -19.91 0.12 0.77
N TYR A 94 -20.15 -1.17 0.59
CA TYR A 94 -19.44 -2.04 -0.35
C TYR A 94 -20.43 -2.83 -1.21
N ARG A 95 -20.06 -3.09 -2.47
CA ARG A 95 -20.67 -4.15 -3.30
C ARG A 95 -19.87 -5.43 -3.08
N ILE A 96 -20.53 -6.53 -2.86
CA ILE A 96 -19.92 -7.83 -2.58
C ILE A 96 -19.90 -8.63 -3.87
N GLN A 97 -18.74 -8.66 -4.55
CA GLN A 97 -18.59 -9.22 -5.89
C GLN A 97 -18.12 -10.68 -5.85
N ALA A 98 -18.85 -11.56 -6.52
CA ALA A 98 -18.48 -12.96 -6.67
C ALA A 98 -17.38 -13.16 -7.72
N ARG A 99 -16.35 -13.97 -7.38
CA ARG A 99 -15.15 -14.15 -8.21
C ARG A 99 -15.41 -14.84 -9.55
N HIS A 100 -16.30 -15.86 -9.58
CA HIS A 100 -16.56 -16.67 -10.77
C HIS A 100 -17.37 -15.97 -11.85
N SER A 101 -18.24 -15.01 -11.46
CA SER A 101 -19.20 -14.38 -12.37
C SER A 101 -18.99 -12.88 -12.54
N ASN A 102 -18.17 -12.24 -11.68
CA ASN A 102 -18.04 -10.78 -11.54
C ASN A 102 -19.37 -10.06 -11.20
N GLN A 103 -20.44 -10.79 -10.89
CA GLN A 103 -21.71 -10.22 -10.43
C GLN A 103 -21.64 -9.95 -8.91
N VAL A 104 -22.57 -9.12 -8.42
CA VAL A 104 -22.58 -8.70 -7.01
C VAL A 104 -23.79 -9.28 -6.26
N LEU A 105 -23.69 -9.44 -4.93
CA LEU A 105 -24.81 -9.84 -4.10
C LEU A 105 -25.89 -8.75 -4.11
N ASP A 106 -27.11 -9.17 -4.41
CA ASP A 106 -28.26 -8.33 -4.66
C ASP A 106 -29.45 -8.82 -3.84
N VAL A 107 -30.11 -7.95 -3.11
CA VAL A 107 -31.41 -8.27 -2.54
C VAL A 107 -32.46 -8.22 -3.67
N TYR A 108 -32.95 -9.39 -4.05
CA TYR A 108 -33.79 -9.56 -5.23
C TYR A 108 -35.01 -8.60 -5.26
N ALA A 109 -35.24 -8.00 -6.41
CA ALA A 109 -36.30 -7.04 -6.66
C ALA A 109 -36.32 -5.83 -5.70
N LYS A 110 -35.18 -5.46 -5.10
CA LYS A 110 -35.06 -4.39 -4.09
C LYS A 110 -36.01 -4.58 -2.91
N SER A 111 -36.34 -5.81 -2.58
CA SER A 111 -37.28 -6.15 -1.51
C SER A 111 -36.79 -5.61 -0.16
N THR A 112 -37.72 -5.13 0.67
CA THR A 112 -37.43 -4.76 2.07
C THR A 112 -38.04 -5.77 3.07
N ALA A 113 -38.62 -6.88 2.58
CA ALA A 113 -39.21 -7.89 3.41
C ALA A 113 -38.19 -8.80 4.09
N ASN A 114 -38.52 -9.31 5.28
CA ASN A 114 -37.75 -10.41 5.90
C ASN A 114 -37.86 -11.66 5.00
N GLY A 115 -36.77 -12.42 4.90
CA GLY A 115 -36.70 -13.61 4.06
C GLY A 115 -36.63 -13.36 2.55
N ALA A 116 -36.39 -12.11 2.12
CA ALA A 116 -36.13 -11.86 0.70
C ALA A 116 -34.81 -12.54 0.29
N ASP A 117 -34.83 -13.19 -0.88
CA ASP A 117 -33.67 -13.89 -1.42
C ASP A 117 -32.53 -12.91 -1.68
N VAL A 118 -31.32 -13.32 -1.32
CA VAL A 118 -30.09 -12.70 -1.78
C VAL A 118 -29.56 -13.51 -2.96
N VAL A 119 -29.39 -12.84 -4.09
CA VAL A 119 -29.01 -13.44 -5.37
C VAL A 119 -27.74 -12.76 -5.89
N GLN A 120 -27.13 -13.30 -6.92
CA GLN A 120 -26.18 -12.52 -7.69
C GLN A 120 -26.89 -11.76 -8.82
N TRP A 121 -26.41 -10.56 -9.13
CA TRP A 121 -26.90 -9.73 -10.22
C TRP A 121 -25.79 -8.89 -10.83
N SER A 122 -25.97 -8.48 -12.10
CA SER A 122 -25.07 -7.53 -12.74
C SER A 122 -24.96 -6.26 -11.89
N ASP A 123 -23.73 -5.78 -11.69
CA ASP A 123 -23.48 -4.55 -10.94
C ASP A 123 -24.12 -3.35 -11.63
N ASN A 124 -25.10 -2.74 -11.00
CA ASN A 124 -25.82 -1.56 -11.50
C ASN A 124 -25.77 -0.38 -10.52
N GLY A 125 -24.98 -0.50 -9.44
CA GLY A 125 -24.83 0.53 -8.40
C GLY A 125 -26.06 0.75 -7.53
N GLY A 126 -27.09 -0.11 -7.61
CA GLY A 126 -28.31 -0.01 -6.81
C GLY A 126 -28.06 -0.16 -5.31
N THR A 127 -28.83 0.53 -4.46
CA THR A 127 -28.70 0.46 -3.00
C THR A 127 -28.95 -0.94 -2.44
N ASN A 128 -29.73 -1.78 -3.15
CA ASN A 128 -29.98 -3.18 -2.81
C ASN A 128 -28.74 -4.10 -3.07
N GLN A 129 -27.71 -3.57 -3.75
CA GLN A 129 -26.43 -4.23 -3.99
C GLN A 129 -25.33 -3.72 -3.04
N GLN A 130 -25.67 -2.75 -2.19
CA GLN A 130 -24.69 -2.07 -1.32
C GLN A 130 -24.89 -2.53 0.13
N TRP A 131 -23.78 -2.86 0.78
CA TRP A 131 -23.74 -3.46 2.11
C TRP A 131 -22.78 -2.70 3.01
N GLN A 132 -23.21 -2.37 4.22
CA GLN A 132 -22.34 -1.87 5.28
C GLN A 132 -21.74 -3.07 6.02
N VAL A 133 -20.47 -2.98 6.39
CA VAL A 133 -19.76 -3.99 7.17
C VAL A 133 -19.63 -3.48 8.60
N ASN A 134 -20.29 -4.13 9.54
CA ASN A 134 -20.25 -3.79 10.96
C ASN A 134 -19.46 -4.87 11.71
N THR A 135 -18.25 -4.56 12.15
CA THR A 135 -17.42 -5.49 12.89
C THR A 135 -17.95 -5.68 14.32
N GLN A 136 -18.05 -6.93 14.75
CA GLN A 136 -18.44 -7.34 16.09
C GLN A 136 -17.20 -7.47 17.00
N SER A 137 -17.43 -7.55 18.31
CA SER A 137 -16.35 -7.64 19.30
C SER A 137 -15.52 -8.92 19.21
N ASP A 138 -16.05 -9.98 18.61
CA ASP A 138 -15.40 -11.27 18.38
C ASP A 138 -14.63 -11.35 17.03
N GLY A 139 -14.64 -10.25 16.25
CA GLY A 139 -14.03 -10.16 14.94
C GLY A 139 -14.89 -10.66 13.78
N SER A 140 -16.11 -11.17 14.04
CA SER A 140 -17.10 -11.42 13.01
C SER A 140 -17.67 -10.10 12.48
N VAL A 141 -18.42 -10.16 11.38
CA VAL A 141 -19.09 -8.99 10.81
C VAL A 141 -20.58 -9.24 10.58
N GLU A 142 -21.35 -8.18 10.70
CA GLU A 142 -22.73 -8.12 10.24
C GLU A 142 -22.75 -7.34 8.91
N LEU A 143 -23.35 -7.90 7.88
CA LEU A 143 -23.48 -7.30 6.55
C LEU A 143 -24.87 -6.70 6.39
N VAL A 144 -25.00 -5.37 6.43
CA VAL A 144 -26.30 -4.67 6.45
C VAL A 144 -26.58 -4.03 5.09
N ASN A 145 -27.69 -4.43 4.48
CA ASN A 145 -28.08 -3.92 3.17
C ASN A 145 -28.53 -2.46 3.24
N ARG A 146 -28.00 -1.61 2.35
CA ARG A 146 -28.29 -0.16 2.31
C ARG A 146 -29.75 0.16 2.01
N ASN A 147 -30.41 -0.64 1.18
CA ASN A 147 -31.79 -0.40 0.75
C ASN A 147 -32.80 -0.72 1.85
N SER A 148 -32.60 -1.85 2.55
CA SER A 148 -33.58 -2.38 3.52
C SER A 148 -33.22 -2.12 4.98
N GLY A 149 -31.95 -1.82 5.28
CA GLY A 149 -31.42 -1.75 6.65
C GLY A 149 -31.38 -3.11 7.36
N LYS A 150 -31.54 -4.22 6.63
CA LYS A 150 -31.56 -5.59 7.17
C LYS A 150 -30.20 -6.25 7.01
N ALA A 151 -29.92 -7.22 7.90
CA ALA A 151 -28.72 -8.02 7.84
C ALA A 151 -28.83 -9.17 6.85
N LEU A 152 -27.68 -9.53 6.25
CA LEU A 152 -27.52 -10.83 5.59
C LEU A 152 -27.72 -11.94 6.64
N ASP A 153 -28.54 -12.94 6.33
CA ASP A 153 -29.05 -13.88 7.31
C ASP A 153 -29.01 -15.33 6.79
N ASN A 154 -28.56 -16.22 7.65
CA ASN A 154 -28.73 -17.65 7.47
C ASN A 154 -30.19 -18.00 7.80
N TRP A 155 -31.01 -18.09 6.78
CA TRP A 155 -32.48 -18.24 6.89
C TRP A 155 -32.89 -19.44 7.73
N GLU A 156 -33.77 -19.19 8.72
CA GLU A 156 -34.35 -20.22 9.61
C GLU A 156 -33.30 -21.03 10.39
N ARG A 157 -32.11 -20.42 10.70
CA ARG A 157 -31.04 -21.07 11.45
C ARG A 157 -30.58 -22.40 10.83
N ALA A 158 -30.48 -22.44 9.53
CA ALA A 158 -30.19 -23.66 8.79
C ALA A 158 -28.74 -24.14 9.02
N THR A 159 -28.56 -25.44 9.11
CA THR A 159 -27.26 -26.11 9.21
C THR A 159 -26.97 -27.06 8.04
N SER A 160 -27.83 -27.08 7.04
CA SER A 160 -27.70 -27.96 5.89
C SER A 160 -27.17 -27.23 4.67
N VAL A 161 -26.34 -27.92 3.90
CA VAL A 161 -25.88 -27.46 2.58
C VAL A 161 -27.06 -27.27 1.64
N GLY A 162 -27.06 -26.23 0.81
CA GLY A 162 -28.11 -25.83 -0.07
C GLY A 162 -29.19 -24.93 0.57
N SER A 163 -29.11 -24.70 1.88
CA SER A 163 -30.05 -23.81 2.55
C SER A 163 -29.88 -22.36 2.09
N ARG A 164 -30.97 -21.62 2.13
CA ARG A 164 -31.07 -20.26 1.60
C ARG A 164 -30.33 -19.25 2.44
N VAL A 165 -29.64 -18.34 1.81
CA VAL A 165 -29.17 -17.08 2.40
C VAL A 165 -30.15 -15.97 2.01
N SER A 166 -30.60 -15.20 2.98
CA SER A 166 -31.60 -14.14 2.82
C SER A 166 -31.21 -12.86 3.54
N GLN A 167 -32.11 -11.90 3.61
CA GLN A 167 -32.04 -10.81 4.55
C GLN A 167 -33.05 -10.92 5.67
N TYR A 168 -32.73 -10.46 6.88
CA TYR A 168 -33.66 -10.42 8.01
C TYR A 168 -33.46 -9.18 8.88
N THR A 169 -34.49 -8.81 9.64
CA THR A 169 -34.36 -7.74 10.64
C THR A 169 -33.19 -8.03 11.57
N ARG A 170 -32.35 -7.03 11.78
CA ARG A 170 -31.18 -7.13 12.66
C ARG A 170 -31.59 -7.52 14.08
N ASN A 171 -31.05 -8.60 14.60
CA ASN A 171 -31.36 -9.14 15.94
C ASN A 171 -30.11 -9.54 16.72
N ASN A 172 -28.91 -9.32 16.16
CA ASN A 172 -27.60 -9.63 16.74
C ASN A 172 -27.41 -11.13 17.06
N GLU A 173 -28.07 -12.04 16.32
CA GLU A 173 -27.86 -13.47 16.45
C GLU A 173 -26.71 -13.98 15.57
N GLU A 174 -26.11 -15.11 15.95
CA GLU A 174 -25.03 -15.77 15.19
C GLU A 174 -25.39 -16.10 13.74
N THR A 175 -26.70 -16.21 13.41
CA THR A 175 -27.19 -16.39 12.03
C THR A 175 -26.89 -15.19 11.15
N GLN A 176 -26.67 -14.00 11.73
CA GLN A 176 -26.34 -12.75 11.06
C GLN A 176 -24.87 -12.36 11.20
N HIS A 177 -24.08 -13.17 11.94
CA HIS A 177 -22.66 -12.99 12.11
C HIS A 177 -21.89 -13.86 11.11
N TRP A 178 -20.91 -13.24 10.46
CA TRP A 178 -20.14 -13.85 9.38
C TRP A 178 -18.66 -13.63 9.60
N LYS A 179 -17.86 -14.67 9.48
CA LYS A 179 -16.40 -14.56 9.42
C LYS A 179 -15.97 -14.29 7.99
N LEU A 180 -15.26 -13.23 7.79
CA LEU A 180 -14.55 -12.96 6.54
C LEU A 180 -13.23 -13.71 6.58
N VAL A 181 -13.23 -14.94 6.08
CA VAL A 181 -12.03 -15.77 5.99
C VAL A 181 -11.32 -15.39 4.70
N PRO A 182 -10.16 -14.73 4.78
CA PRO A 182 -9.40 -14.45 3.58
C PRO A 182 -9.23 -15.76 2.81
N VAL A 183 -9.61 -15.74 1.55
CA VAL A 183 -9.16 -16.78 0.65
C VAL A 183 -7.70 -16.44 0.49
N GLU A 184 -6.89 -17.13 1.24
CA GLU A 184 -5.55 -17.27 0.75
C GLU A 184 -5.75 -17.71 -0.68
N THR A 185 -5.35 -16.88 -1.62
CA THR A 185 -5.13 -17.36 -2.95
C THR A 185 -4.07 -18.42 -2.73
N GLY A 186 -4.53 -19.61 -2.37
CA GLY A 186 -3.75 -20.84 -2.47
C GLY A 186 -3.36 -20.82 -3.91
N GLY A 187 -2.25 -20.14 -4.17
CA GLY A 187 -1.76 -19.91 -5.49
C GLY A 187 -1.64 -21.30 -6.06
N THR A 188 -2.16 -21.50 -7.22
CA THR A 188 -1.62 -22.54 -8.09
C THR A 188 -0.14 -22.49 -7.83
N THR A 189 0.40 -23.57 -7.24
CA THR A 189 1.82 -23.65 -6.96
C THR A 189 2.54 -23.21 -8.22
N GLY A 190 3.09 -22.02 -8.17
CA GLY A 190 3.74 -21.43 -9.32
C GLY A 190 5.15 -21.97 -9.46
N ASN A 191 5.74 -21.73 -10.60
CA ASN A 191 7.06 -22.24 -10.95
C ASN A 191 8.14 -21.14 -10.99
N GLY A 192 7.81 -19.93 -10.57
CA GLY A 192 8.71 -18.76 -10.58
C GLY A 192 8.96 -18.17 -11.97
N SER A 193 8.21 -18.58 -13.01
CA SER A 193 8.34 -18.01 -14.36
C SER A 193 7.87 -16.56 -14.41
N LEU A 194 8.17 -15.85 -15.50
CA LEU A 194 7.76 -14.44 -15.70
C LEU A 194 6.25 -14.23 -15.64
N THR A 195 5.47 -15.23 -16.04
CA THR A 195 4.00 -15.19 -16.06
C THR A 195 3.38 -15.87 -14.85
N ASP A 196 4.19 -16.27 -13.87
CA ASP A 196 3.72 -16.86 -12.64
C ASP A 196 2.85 -15.86 -11.85
N PRO A 197 1.56 -16.17 -11.60
CA PRO A 197 0.65 -15.23 -10.91
C PRO A 197 1.07 -14.94 -9.46
N ASN A 198 1.95 -15.76 -8.88
CA ASN A 198 2.49 -15.57 -7.54
C ASN A 198 3.68 -14.60 -7.50
N VAL A 199 4.17 -14.16 -8.65
CA VAL A 199 5.25 -13.18 -8.76
C VAL A 199 4.64 -11.79 -8.91
N GLN A 200 4.93 -10.90 -7.96
CA GLN A 200 4.44 -9.54 -7.96
C GLN A 200 5.52 -8.59 -8.49
N TYR A 201 5.14 -7.76 -9.46
CA TYR A 201 6.00 -6.75 -10.07
C TYR A 201 5.59 -5.36 -9.59
N TYR A 202 6.53 -4.58 -9.05
CA TYR A 202 6.33 -3.22 -8.58
C TYR A 202 7.14 -2.25 -9.45
N GLY A 203 6.50 -1.17 -9.88
CA GLY A 203 7.09 -0.23 -10.81
C GLY A 203 6.69 -0.50 -12.26
N ARG A 204 7.35 0.22 -13.19
CA ARG A 204 7.00 0.20 -14.61
C ARG A 204 7.85 -0.81 -15.36
N TRP A 205 7.34 -2.01 -15.43
CA TRP A 205 7.97 -3.13 -16.14
C TRP A 205 7.48 -3.26 -17.56
N ASN A 206 8.41 -3.36 -18.51
CA ASN A 206 8.12 -3.82 -19.86
C ASN A 206 8.04 -5.35 -19.84
N THR A 207 6.86 -5.88 -20.10
CA THR A 207 6.53 -7.31 -20.06
C THR A 207 6.24 -7.88 -21.45
N THR A 208 6.58 -7.17 -22.52
CA THR A 208 6.29 -7.60 -23.91
C THR A 208 7.20 -8.71 -24.39
N ASN A 209 8.38 -8.87 -23.81
CA ASN A 209 9.29 -9.97 -24.16
C ASN A 209 8.98 -11.20 -23.30
N ALA A 210 8.70 -12.33 -23.96
CA ALA A 210 8.33 -13.57 -23.27
C ALA A 210 9.46 -14.22 -22.45
N SER A 211 10.71 -13.81 -22.64
CA SER A 211 11.89 -14.37 -21.95
C SER A 211 12.47 -13.44 -20.90
N TRP A 212 12.19 -12.14 -20.97
CA TRP A 212 12.83 -11.11 -20.17
C TRP A 212 11.91 -9.94 -19.91
N TYR A 213 11.67 -9.63 -18.63
CA TYR A 213 11.02 -8.38 -18.25
C TYR A 213 12.07 -7.35 -17.88
N THR A 214 11.90 -6.11 -18.35
CA THR A 214 12.85 -5.02 -18.11
C THR A 214 12.20 -3.88 -17.35
N MET A 215 12.94 -3.32 -16.42
CA MET A 215 12.51 -2.16 -15.63
C MET A 215 12.86 -0.87 -16.40
N GLY A 216 11.89 0.02 -16.54
CA GLY A 216 12.05 1.28 -17.27
C GLY A 216 12.50 2.47 -16.41
N TRP A 217 12.28 2.42 -15.11
CA TRP A 217 12.58 3.47 -14.15
C TRP A 217 13.30 2.90 -12.93
N ALA A 218 13.83 3.78 -12.05
CA ALA A 218 14.47 3.38 -10.80
C ALA A 218 13.48 2.77 -9.79
N GLY A 219 14.00 2.07 -8.77
CA GLY A 219 13.23 1.61 -7.61
C GLY A 219 12.15 0.57 -7.90
N GLY A 220 12.13 -0.03 -9.09
CA GLY A 220 11.26 -1.16 -9.36
C GLY A 220 11.82 -2.45 -8.74
N TYR A 221 10.93 -3.30 -8.27
CA TYR A 221 11.31 -4.57 -7.65
C TYR A 221 10.31 -5.68 -7.96
N VAL A 222 10.68 -6.90 -7.66
CA VAL A 222 9.86 -8.11 -7.82
C VAL A 222 9.85 -8.90 -6.53
N GLU A 223 8.68 -9.40 -6.16
CA GLU A 223 8.47 -10.19 -4.93
C GLU A 223 7.73 -11.48 -5.21
N THR A 224 8.01 -12.48 -4.40
CA THR A 224 7.21 -13.71 -4.30
C THR A 224 7.40 -14.36 -2.93
N THR A 225 6.46 -15.22 -2.55
CA THR A 225 6.64 -16.18 -1.48
C THR A 225 6.92 -17.54 -2.12
N PHE A 226 7.82 -18.33 -1.55
CA PHE A 226 8.24 -19.60 -2.12
C PHE A 226 8.51 -20.66 -1.06
N THR A 227 8.49 -21.92 -1.48
CA THR A 227 8.95 -23.07 -0.71
C THR A 227 10.15 -23.71 -1.41
N GLY A 228 10.97 -24.43 -0.67
CA GLY A 228 12.09 -25.17 -1.21
C GLY A 228 13.43 -24.82 -0.58
N ALA A 229 14.44 -25.66 -0.81
CA ALA A 229 15.76 -25.56 -0.18
C ALA A 229 16.62 -24.41 -0.72
N SER A 230 16.27 -23.81 -1.84
CA SER A 230 17.00 -22.67 -2.44
C SER A 230 16.13 -21.86 -3.37
N ILE A 231 16.53 -20.61 -3.58
CA ILE A 231 15.99 -19.73 -4.60
C ILE A 231 17.12 -19.04 -5.34
N GLY A 232 16.93 -18.86 -6.63
CA GLY A 232 17.78 -18.09 -7.51
C GLY A 232 16.97 -17.22 -8.46
N VAL A 233 17.69 -16.47 -9.30
CA VAL A 233 17.10 -15.61 -10.34
C VAL A 233 17.81 -15.84 -11.66
N LYS A 234 17.08 -15.69 -12.76
CA LYS A 234 17.63 -15.67 -14.10
C LYS A 234 17.78 -14.23 -14.57
N LEU A 235 18.98 -13.84 -14.92
CA LEU A 235 19.33 -12.48 -15.32
C LEU A 235 19.95 -12.46 -16.71
N ARG A 236 19.55 -11.51 -17.54
CA ARG A 236 20.28 -11.15 -18.76
C ARG A 236 21.19 -9.96 -18.43
N ASN A 237 22.34 -9.90 -19.04
CA ASN A 237 23.39 -8.92 -18.82
C ASN A 237 24.02 -9.03 -17.42
N THR A 238 25.16 -8.38 -17.27
CA THR A 238 25.82 -8.23 -15.96
C THR A 238 25.26 -7.02 -15.26
N ILE A 239 24.63 -7.21 -14.13
CA ILE A 239 23.95 -6.16 -13.37
C ILE A 239 24.29 -6.23 -11.89
N ASP A 240 24.03 -5.13 -11.19
CA ASP A 240 23.95 -5.12 -9.72
C ASP A 240 22.50 -5.30 -9.29
N MET A 241 22.28 -6.19 -8.35
CA MET A 241 20.95 -6.40 -7.76
C MET A 241 21.01 -6.41 -6.24
N TYR A 242 19.88 -6.19 -5.64
CA TYR A 242 19.66 -6.29 -4.20
C TYR A 242 18.61 -7.34 -3.92
N TYR A 243 18.77 -8.07 -2.82
CA TYR A 243 17.73 -8.98 -2.37
C TYR A 243 17.53 -8.93 -0.87
N SER A 244 16.31 -9.22 -0.44
CA SER A 244 15.94 -9.46 0.95
C SER A 244 15.16 -10.78 1.02
N ILE A 245 15.41 -11.55 2.07
CA ILE A 245 14.65 -12.76 2.43
C ILE A 245 13.92 -12.48 3.74
N ASP A 246 12.63 -12.79 3.79
CA ASP A 246 11.75 -12.66 4.97
C ASP A 246 11.78 -11.25 5.59
N GLY A 247 11.86 -10.22 4.76
CA GLY A 247 11.93 -8.83 5.20
C GLY A 247 13.21 -8.45 5.94
N GLY A 248 14.24 -9.32 5.88
CA GLY A 248 15.55 -9.02 6.47
C GLY A 248 16.31 -7.94 5.71
N ASN A 249 17.51 -7.60 6.20
CA ASN A 249 18.37 -6.59 5.58
C ASN A 249 18.70 -6.93 4.13
N GLU A 250 18.72 -5.91 3.30
CA GLU A 250 19.07 -6.07 1.90
C GLU A 250 20.54 -6.43 1.70
N THR A 251 20.75 -7.39 0.83
CA THR A 251 22.08 -7.85 0.43
C THR A 251 22.36 -7.41 -1.00
N TRP A 252 23.50 -6.75 -1.19
CA TRP A 252 23.96 -6.31 -2.51
C TRP A 252 24.76 -7.41 -3.20
N MET A 253 24.33 -7.82 -4.38
CA MET A 253 25.09 -8.70 -5.28
C MET A 253 25.56 -7.89 -6.48
N ARG A 254 26.89 -7.80 -6.65
CA ARG A 254 27.51 -6.99 -7.71
C ARG A 254 27.88 -7.85 -8.92
N ASN A 255 27.72 -7.26 -10.11
CA ASN A 255 28.19 -7.83 -11.36
C ASN A 255 27.72 -9.27 -11.60
N VAL A 256 26.44 -9.54 -11.31
CA VAL A 256 25.83 -10.86 -11.46
C VAL A 256 25.11 -10.99 -12.81
N SER A 257 25.13 -12.17 -13.40
CA SER A 257 24.49 -12.49 -14.68
C SER A 257 24.16 -13.96 -14.81
N GLY A 258 23.29 -14.31 -15.75
CA GLY A 258 22.88 -15.71 -15.99
C GLY A 258 21.99 -16.23 -14.87
N ASN A 259 22.19 -17.49 -14.51
CA ASN A 259 21.48 -18.14 -13.41
C ASN A 259 22.24 -17.91 -12.10
N VAL A 260 21.66 -17.12 -11.21
CA VAL A 260 22.29 -16.70 -9.95
C VAL A 260 21.55 -17.34 -8.79
N THR A 261 22.23 -18.15 -7.98
CA THR A 261 21.68 -18.63 -6.70
C THR A 261 21.72 -17.47 -5.70
N VAL A 262 20.55 -17.08 -5.21
CA VAL A 262 20.41 -16.00 -4.21
C VAL A 262 20.58 -16.53 -2.79
N ARG A 263 19.92 -17.65 -2.49
CA ARG A 263 19.98 -18.27 -1.16
C ARG A 263 19.82 -19.78 -1.28
N SER A 264 20.52 -20.51 -0.40
CA SER A 264 20.41 -21.97 -0.26
C SER A 264 20.38 -22.36 1.22
N GLY A 265 20.09 -23.64 1.51
CA GLY A 265 20.00 -24.16 2.88
C GLY A 265 18.72 -23.70 3.60
N LEU A 266 17.67 -23.40 2.84
CA LEU A 266 16.37 -22.97 3.35
C LEU A 266 15.46 -24.18 3.65
N SER A 267 14.45 -23.97 4.49
CA SER A 267 13.39 -24.94 4.77
C SER A 267 12.10 -24.24 5.15
N GLY A 268 10.97 -24.73 4.65
CA GLY A 268 9.68 -24.09 4.89
C GLY A 268 9.31 -23.06 3.83
N THR A 269 8.53 -22.07 4.23
CA THR A 269 8.05 -20.98 3.37
C THR A 269 8.83 -19.71 3.65
N HIS A 270 9.26 -19.04 2.61
CA HIS A 270 10.04 -17.80 2.68
C HIS A 270 9.51 -16.77 1.70
N SER A 271 9.65 -15.50 2.01
CA SER A 271 9.46 -14.41 1.06
C SER A 271 10.79 -13.95 0.47
N ILE A 272 10.78 -13.47 -0.76
CA ILE A 272 11.93 -12.84 -1.41
C ILE A 272 11.50 -11.56 -2.11
N ARG A 273 12.30 -10.50 -1.94
CA ARG A 273 12.26 -9.27 -2.74
C ARG A 273 13.56 -9.16 -3.52
N ILE A 274 13.46 -8.87 -4.82
CA ILE A 274 14.61 -8.56 -5.68
C ILE A 274 14.42 -7.17 -6.24
N GLY A 275 15.37 -6.29 -6.03
CA GLY A 275 15.43 -4.97 -6.63
C GLY A 275 16.68 -4.81 -7.49
N PHE A 276 16.61 -3.90 -8.45
CA PHE A 276 17.69 -3.65 -9.37
C PHE A 276 18.18 -2.22 -9.21
N ARG A 277 19.51 -2.07 -9.31
CA ARG A 277 20.11 -0.74 -9.38
C ARG A 277 19.55 0.02 -10.57
N GLU A 278 19.46 1.34 -10.44
CA GLU A 278 19.09 2.23 -11.52
C GLU A 278 19.92 1.95 -12.78
N ARG A 279 19.28 2.07 -13.94
CA ARG A 279 19.97 2.09 -15.23
C ARG A 279 20.64 3.46 -15.43
N ALA A 280 21.90 3.58 -15.01
CA ALA A 280 22.71 4.77 -15.24
C ALA A 280 23.69 4.51 -16.40
N GLY A 281 24.19 5.57 -17.03
CA GLY A 281 25.10 5.47 -18.17
C GLY A 281 26.41 4.70 -17.93
N SER A 282 26.77 4.41 -16.68
CA SER A 282 27.87 3.54 -16.26
C SER A 282 27.47 2.07 -16.10
N TYR A 283 26.24 1.71 -16.37
CA TYR A 283 25.69 0.38 -16.20
C TYR A 283 25.86 -0.43 -17.48
N ASN A 284 26.45 -1.63 -17.38
CA ASN A 284 26.64 -2.52 -18.51
C ASN A 284 25.35 -3.27 -18.86
N GLY A 285 24.39 -2.56 -19.46
CA GLY A 285 23.13 -3.12 -19.93
C GLY A 285 21.93 -2.78 -19.04
N ASP A 286 20.75 -3.13 -19.52
CA ASP A 286 19.51 -2.94 -18.80
C ASP A 286 19.24 -4.09 -17.81
N PRO A 287 18.74 -3.81 -16.60
CA PRO A 287 18.24 -4.84 -15.70
C PRO A 287 17.15 -5.65 -16.42
N ALA A 288 17.38 -6.95 -16.59
CA ALA A 288 16.43 -7.83 -17.24
C ALA A 288 16.26 -9.11 -16.41
N PHE A 289 15.06 -9.29 -15.90
CA PHE A 289 14.65 -10.41 -15.07
C PHE A 289 14.01 -11.49 -15.93
N GLY A 290 14.46 -12.73 -15.79
CA GLY A 290 14.00 -13.91 -16.53
C GLY A 290 13.22 -14.91 -15.71
N GLY A 291 12.82 -14.53 -14.48
CA GLY A 291 12.08 -15.36 -13.53
C GLY A 291 12.95 -15.88 -12.37
N PHE A 292 12.28 -16.45 -11.40
CA PHE A 292 12.92 -17.15 -10.27
C PHE A 292 13.33 -18.58 -10.65
N ILE A 293 14.35 -19.08 -9.98
CA ILE A 293 14.84 -20.46 -10.10
C ILE A 293 14.61 -21.11 -8.75
N LEU A 294 13.71 -22.07 -8.71
CA LEU A 294 13.36 -22.81 -7.49
C LEU A 294 14.14 -24.12 -7.40
N ALA A 295 14.40 -24.57 -6.18
CA ALA A 295 14.91 -25.94 -5.95
C ALA A 295 13.91 -26.98 -6.46
N SER A 296 14.40 -28.20 -6.71
CA SER A 296 13.53 -29.34 -7.06
C SER A 296 12.44 -29.53 -5.99
N GLY A 297 11.18 -29.59 -6.42
CA GLY A 297 10.02 -29.68 -5.54
C GLY A 297 9.63 -28.36 -4.86
N GLY A 298 10.36 -27.27 -5.09
CA GLY A 298 9.98 -25.93 -4.65
C GLY A 298 8.88 -25.33 -5.53
N ALA A 299 8.13 -24.43 -4.96
CA ALA A 299 7.04 -23.73 -5.63
C ALA A 299 6.93 -22.30 -5.13
N THR A 300 6.44 -21.39 -5.95
CA THR A 300 5.97 -20.08 -5.47
C THR A 300 4.55 -20.18 -4.93
N THR A 301 4.24 -19.34 -3.98
CA THR A 301 2.90 -19.15 -3.42
C THR A 301 2.57 -17.66 -3.47
N GLY A 302 1.28 -17.31 -3.49
CA GLY A 302 0.88 -15.91 -3.60
C GLY A 302 1.33 -15.07 -2.40
N THR A 303 1.77 -13.86 -2.66
CA THR A 303 1.94 -12.81 -1.66
C THR A 303 0.72 -11.89 -1.69
N THR A 304 0.35 -11.33 -0.54
CA THR A 304 -0.66 -10.29 -0.49
C THR A 304 -0.04 -8.98 -1.01
N ARG A 305 -0.63 -8.42 -2.06
CA ARG A 305 -0.19 -7.11 -2.54
C ARG A 305 -0.65 -6.05 -1.54
N PRO A 306 0.20 -5.08 -1.15
CA PRO A 306 -0.24 -3.95 -0.34
C PRO A 306 -1.45 -3.24 -0.94
N ALA A 307 -2.36 -2.76 -0.09
CA ALA A 307 -3.54 -2.02 -0.52
C ALA A 307 -3.14 -0.69 -1.15
N ASP A 308 -2.12 -0.06 -0.59
CA ASP A 308 -1.63 1.24 -1.02
C ASP A 308 -0.45 1.12 -1.96
N PHE A 309 -0.37 2.07 -2.90
CA PHE A 309 0.73 2.19 -3.84
C PHE A 309 1.17 3.67 -3.93
N ILE A 310 2.46 3.91 -3.75
CA ILE A 310 3.04 5.26 -3.76
C ILE A 310 3.97 5.41 -4.97
N GLU A 311 3.70 6.39 -5.82
CA GLU A 311 4.60 6.76 -6.91
C GLU A 311 5.41 8.00 -6.54
N PHE A 312 6.73 7.91 -6.59
CA PHE A 312 7.65 9.02 -6.35
C PHE A 312 8.17 9.54 -7.70
N ILE A 313 7.89 10.79 -8.02
CA ILE A 313 8.31 11.45 -9.25
C ILE A 313 9.40 12.47 -8.92
N GLY A 314 10.55 12.37 -9.58
CA GLY A 314 11.65 13.27 -9.25
C GLY A 314 12.89 13.19 -10.13
N ASP A 315 13.97 13.71 -9.57
CA ASP A 315 15.28 13.79 -10.16
C ASP A 315 16.29 12.82 -9.52
N SER A 316 17.58 13.16 -9.53
CA SER A 316 18.66 12.39 -8.91
C SER A 316 18.45 12.14 -7.42
N ILE A 317 17.83 13.08 -6.70
CA ILE A 317 17.55 12.94 -5.26
C ILE A 317 16.54 11.83 -5.04
N THR A 318 15.47 11.78 -5.82
CA THR A 318 14.46 10.72 -5.74
C THR A 318 15.01 9.36 -6.15
N VAL A 319 15.95 9.29 -7.09
CA VAL A 319 16.68 8.06 -7.44
C VAL A 319 17.58 7.57 -6.29
N GLY A 320 18.08 8.49 -5.45
CA GLY A 320 19.04 8.19 -4.39
C GLY A 320 20.51 8.38 -4.81
N GLN A 321 20.78 9.16 -5.87
CA GLN A 321 22.14 9.49 -6.29
C GLN A 321 22.81 10.47 -5.31
N PRO A 322 24.15 10.44 -5.14
CA PRO A 322 25.12 9.55 -5.74
C PRO A 322 25.41 8.29 -4.89
N ASN A 323 24.60 7.95 -3.89
CA ASN A 323 24.81 6.88 -2.91
C ASN A 323 24.92 5.47 -3.54
N GLY A 324 25.85 5.32 -4.46
CA GLY A 324 26.08 4.10 -5.22
C GLY A 324 24.91 3.74 -6.14
N ASN A 325 24.02 4.71 -6.48
CA ASN A 325 22.77 4.50 -7.22
C ASN A 325 21.89 3.42 -6.56
N ARG A 326 21.78 3.47 -5.24
CA ARG A 326 20.98 2.54 -4.45
C ARG A 326 19.57 3.09 -4.29
N PRO A 327 18.58 2.62 -5.06
CA PRO A 327 17.20 3.04 -4.83
C PRO A 327 16.73 2.69 -3.41
N PHE A 328 17.22 1.61 -2.83
CA PHE A 328 16.82 1.08 -1.51
C PHE A 328 17.14 1.98 -0.31
N THR A 329 18.13 2.85 -0.41
CA THR A 329 18.44 3.85 0.62
C THR A 329 17.85 5.21 0.29
N ALA A 330 17.18 5.36 -0.85
CA ALA A 330 16.47 6.58 -1.22
C ALA A 330 15.21 6.77 -0.37
N TYR A 331 14.89 8.02 -0.06
CA TYR A 331 13.74 8.34 0.80
C TYR A 331 12.42 7.74 0.31
N GLY A 332 12.20 7.69 -1.01
CA GLY A 332 10.98 7.15 -1.57
C GLY A 332 10.82 5.65 -1.31
N TYR A 333 11.92 4.90 -1.42
CA TYR A 333 11.93 3.48 -1.08
C TYR A 333 11.64 3.25 0.41
N LEU A 334 12.35 3.98 1.28
CA LEU A 334 12.19 3.89 2.73
C LEU A 334 10.78 4.28 3.20
N VAL A 335 10.15 5.28 2.59
CA VAL A 335 8.76 5.67 2.89
C VAL A 335 7.79 4.56 2.49
N GLY A 336 7.96 3.96 1.31
CA GLY A 336 7.14 2.85 0.87
C GLY A 336 7.20 1.67 1.84
N ASP A 337 8.40 1.29 2.26
CA ASP A 337 8.61 0.22 3.25
C ASP A 337 8.03 0.57 4.63
N ASN A 338 8.24 1.79 5.12
CA ASN A 338 7.71 2.23 6.41
C ASN A 338 6.17 2.19 6.46
N LEU A 339 5.51 2.44 5.34
CA LEU A 339 4.04 2.42 5.20
C LEU A 339 3.49 1.06 4.78
N ASN A 340 4.37 0.06 4.59
CA ASN A 340 3.98 -1.23 4.02
C ASN A 340 3.19 -1.08 2.71
N ALA A 341 3.55 -0.09 1.89
CA ALA A 341 2.92 0.23 0.62
C ALA A 341 3.76 -0.28 -0.57
N GLY A 342 3.11 -0.69 -1.64
CA GLY A 342 3.79 -0.87 -2.92
C GLY A 342 4.32 0.49 -3.41
N HIS A 343 5.50 0.52 -4.00
CA HIS A 343 6.08 1.82 -4.39
C HIS A 343 6.99 1.71 -5.62
N THR A 344 7.26 2.86 -6.24
CA THR A 344 8.23 3.00 -7.34
C THR A 344 8.74 4.42 -7.44
N GLN A 345 9.95 4.59 -8.00
CA GLN A 345 10.55 5.90 -8.27
C GLN A 345 10.58 6.16 -9.78
N VAL A 346 9.66 6.99 -10.25
CA VAL A 346 9.65 7.51 -11.63
C VAL A 346 10.57 8.74 -11.66
N ALA A 347 11.86 8.49 -11.63
CA ALA A 347 12.87 9.51 -11.44
C ALA A 347 14.11 9.28 -12.30
N GLN A 348 14.79 10.37 -12.68
CA GLN A 348 15.97 10.34 -13.51
C GLN A 348 16.99 11.40 -13.07
N GLY A 349 18.26 11.00 -12.98
CA GLY A 349 19.34 11.93 -12.66
C GLY A 349 19.42 13.11 -13.63
N GLY A 350 19.54 14.33 -13.10
CA GLY A 350 19.56 15.56 -13.89
C GLY A 350 18.23 16.03 -14.44
N ALA A 351 17.10 15.37 -14.09
CA ALA A 351 15.80 15.75 -14.61
C ALA A 351 15.33 17.11 -14.07
N CYS A 352 14.74 17.91 -14.94
CA CYS A 352 13.99 19.12 -14.62
C CYS A 352 12.48 18.83 -14.57
N LEU A 353 11.72 19.77 -14.03
CA LEU A 353 10.27 19.81 -14.27
C LEU A 353 9.99 20.08 -15.75
N VAL A 354 10.68 21.07 -16.32
CA VAL A 354 10.44 21.61 -17.67
C VAL A 354 11.53 21.14 -18.63
N SER A 355 11.14 20.68 -19.83
CA SER A 355 12.12 20.45 -20.90
C SER A 355 12.65 21.78 -21.41
N THR A 356 13.96 21.92 -21.51
CA THR A 356 14.62 23.15 -21.98
C THR A 356 15.38 22.92 -23.31
N SER A 357 15.68 24.01 -24.00
CA SER A 357 16.37 23.95 -25.30
C SER A 357 17.83 23.49 -25.22
N ASP A 358 18.44 23.61 -24.03
CA ASP A 358 19.78 23.11 -23.72
C ASP A 358 19.82 21.64 -23.31
N GLY A 359 18.67 20.95 -23.39
CA GLY A 359 18.57 19.50 -23.27
C GLY A 359 18.21 19.00 -21.89
N CYS A 360 17.67 19.84 -20.97
CA CYS A 360 17.17 19.32 -19.70
C CYS A 360 15.96 18.39 -19.91
N TYR A 361 16.01 17.26 -19.26
CA TYR A 361 15.01 16.22 -19.31
C TYR A 361 13.78 16.61 -18.48
N GLY A 362 12.67 16.99 -19.14
CA GLY A 362 11.48 17.54 -18.47
C GLY A 362 10.49 16.48 -18.02
N MET A 363 10.46 16.22 -16.72
CA MET A 363 9.58 15.21 -16.10
C MET A 363 8.09 15.48 -16.32
N MET A 364 7.67 16.72 -16.52
CA MET A 364 6.29 17.05 -16.86
C MET A 364 5.73 16.24 -18.04
N ASN A 365 6.58 15.88 -19.01
CA ASN A 365 6.20 15.03 -20.14
C ASN A 365 6.60 13.56 -19.92
N TRP A 366 7.77 13.36 -19.31
CA TRP A 366 8.37 12.04 -19.22
C TRP A 366 7.76 11.12 -18.15
N PHE A 367 7.16 11.68 -17.09
CA PHE A 367 6.54 10.82 -16.09
C PHE A 367 5.43 9.91 -16.67
N ARG A 368 4.91 10.23 -17.85
CA ARG A 368 3.91 9.42 -18.54
C ARG A 368 4.51 8.24 -19.30
N ARG A 369 5.83 8.16 -19.43
CA ARG A 369 6.50 7.13 -20.21
C ARG A 369 6.69 5.84 -19.45
N SER A 370 6.77 4.75 -20.18
CA SER A 370 7.10 3.43 -19.63
C SER A 370 8.55 3.36 -19.13
N SER A 371 9.43 4.20 -19.67
CA SER A 371 10.87 4.19 -19.39
C SER A 371 11.48 5.60 -19.47
N ALA A 372 12.52 5.81 -18.66
CA ALA A 372 13.38 7.00 -18.74
C ALA A 372 14.17 7.12 -20.04
N PHE A 373 14.24 6.07 -20.85
CA PHE A 373 15.13 5.99 -22.03
C PHE A 373 14.38 5.83 -23.35
N VAL A 374 13.06 5.64 -23.31
CA VAL A 374 12.22 5.42 -24.49
C VAL A 374 11.09 6.45 -24.47
N ASN A 375 11.09 7.36 -25.43
CA ASN A 375 10.13 8.47 -25.49
C ASN A 375 8.86 8.19 -26.32
N THR A 376 8.73 6.99 -26.88
CA THR A 376 7.62 6.60 -27.74
C THR A 376 6.52 5.84 -27.01
N ASP A 377 6.85 5.20 -25.89
CA ASP A 377 5.96 4.29 -25.22
C ASP A 377 5.35 4.94 -23.97
N ASP A 378 4.08 5.30 -24.03
CA ASP A 378 3.33 5.76 -22.86
C ASP A 378 3.08 4.58 -21.92
N TRP A 379 3.11 4.89 -20.63
CA TRP A 379 2.73 3.94 -19.59
C TRP A 379 1.22 3.75 -19.56
N ASP A 380 0.78 2.52 -19.48
CA ASP A 380 -0.62 2.19 -19.24
C ASP A 380 -0.94 2.30 -17.75
N PHE A 381 -1.53 3.42 -17.35
CA PHE A 381 -1.91 3.71 -15.97
C PHE A 381 -3.01 2.80 -15.42
N SER A 382 -3.65 1.97 -16.25
CA SER A 382 -4.60 0.96 -15.76
C SER A 382 -3.91 -0.23 -15.06
N ARG A 383 -2.61 -0.42 -15.26
CA ARG A 383 -1.85 -1.52 -14.66
C ARG A 383 -1.67 -1.41 -13.14
N TYR A 384 -1.67 -0.21 -12.61
CA TYR A 384 -1.83 0.11 -11.19
C TYR A 384 -2.35 1.53 -11.02
N GLN A 385 -3.03 1.77 -9.91
CA GLN A 385 -3.42 3.12 -9.48
C GLN A 385 -2.65 3.45 -8.21
N ALA A 386 -2.02 4.62 -8.18
CA ALA A 386 -1.38 5.11 -6.97
C ALA A 386 -2.44 5.68 -6.02
N THR A 387 -2.31 5.37 -4.72
CA THR A 387 -3.07 6.01 -3.63
C THR A 387 -2.43 7.33 -3.22
N ALA A 388 -1.10 7.42 -3.36
CA ALA A 388 -0.36 8.66 -3.16
C ALA A 388 0.68 8.87 -4.28
N VAL A 389 0.91 10.13 -4.66
CA VAL A 389 1.99 10.54 -5.56
C VAL A 389 2.81 11.63 -4.90
N VAL A 390 4.11 11.45 -4.82
CA VAL A 390 5.06 12.41 -4.24
C VAL A 390 5.89 13.01 -5.36
N ILE A 391 5.96 14.34 -5.45
CA ILE A 391 6.71 15.06 -6.49
C ILE A 391 7.81 15.88 -5.83
N ASN A 392 9.07 15.62 -6.18
CA ASN A 392 10.22 16.43 -5.78
C ASN A 392 11.03 16.82 -7.02
N LEU A 393 10.76 18.00 -7.56
CA LEU A 393 11.36 18.55 -8.80
C LEU A 393 11.65 20.04 -8.62
N GLY A 394 12.60 20.55 -9.39
CA GLY A 394 13.02 21.96 -9.40
C GLY A 394 14.49 22.16 -9.09
N THR A 395 15.19 21.12 -8.62
CA THR A 395 16.60 21.23 -8.27
C THR A 395 17.46 21.59 -9.48
N ASN A 396 17.17 21.02 -10.65
CA ASN A 396 17.96 21.21 -11.88
C ASN A 396 17.47 22.41 -12.70
N ASP A 397 16.20 22.74 -12.65
CA ASP A 397 15.57 23.81 -13.45
C ASP A 397 16.30 25.16 -13.31
N VAL A 398 16.81 25.47 -12.10
CA VAL A 398 17.58 26.71 -11.85
C VAL A 398 18.84 26.78 -12.74
N GLY A 399 19.57 25.67 -12.89
CA GLY A 399 20.78 25.59 -13.71
C GLY A 399 20.51 25.74 -15.22
N HIS A 400 19.28 25.52 -15.64
CA HIS A 400 18.82 25.59 -17.02
C HIS A 400 18.03 26.87 -17.32
N GLY A 401 18.09 27.86 -16.44
CA GLY A 401 17.53 29.21 -16.67
C GLY A 401 16.00 29.26 -16.68
N VAL A 402 15.31 28.29 -16.09
CA VAL A 402 13.85 28.31 -15.95
C VAL A 402 13.45 29.41 -14.97
N SER A 403 12.64 30.36 -15.40
CA SER A 403 12.14 31.44 -14.53
C SER A 403 11.12 30.91 -13.55
N GLY A 404 10.96 31.56 -12.37
CA GLY A 404 9.95 31.21 -11.39
C GLY A 404 8.52 31.17 -11.97
N ALA A 405 8.16 32.15 -12.79
CA ALA A 405 6.84 32.18 -13.44
C ALA A 405 6.64 30.99 -14.40
N GLN A 406 7.66 30.64 -15.17
CA GLN A 406 7.63 29.47 -16.06
C GLN A 406 7.54 28.18 -15.25
N PHE A 407 8.31 28.04 -14.18
CA PHE A 407 8.26 26.89 -13.28
C PHE A 407 6.87 26.70 -12.68
N GLN A 408 6.33 27.76 -12.06
CA GLN A 408 4.99 27.75 -11.45
C GLN A 408 3.91 27.30 -12.43
N GLN A 409 3.87 27.89 -13.62
CA GLN A 409 2.88 27.55 -14.64
C GLN A 409 2.98 26.07 -15.06
N ASN A 410 4.19 25.57 -15.24
CA ASN A 410 4.40 24.17 -15.63
C ASN A 410 4.15 23.22 -14.45
N TYR A 411 4.37 23.65 -13.22
CA TYR A 411 4.04 22.83 -12.05
C TYR A 411 2.52 22.63 -11.90
N ILE A 412 1.71 23.66 -12.16
CA ILE A 412 0.24 23.54 -12.24
C ILE A 412 -0.15 22.46 -13.26
N VAL A 413 0.41 22.53 -14.46
CA VAL A 413 0.17 21.53 -15.53
C VAL A 413 0.63 20.13 -15.10
N MET A 414 1.77 20.01 -14.40
CA MET A 414 2.24 18.74 -13.85
C MET A 414 1.22 18.13 -12.90
N LEU A 415 0.71 18.92 -11.94
CA LEU A 415 -0.31 18.47 -10.98
C LEU A 415 -1.60 18.01 -11.69
N GLU A 416 -2.02 18.73 -12.75
CA GLU A 416 -3.18 18.33 -13.57
C GLU A 416 -2.96 16.99 -14.27
N ARG A 417 -1.81 16.78 -14.86
CA ARG A 417 -1.47 15.53 -15.55
C ARG A 417 -1.37 14.35 -14.58
N VAL A 418 -0.82 14.57 -13.40
CA VAL A 418 -0.78 13.54 -12.35
C VAL A 418 -2.20 13.21 -11.89
N ARG A 419 -3.06 14.20 -11.70
CA ARG A 419 -4.48 13.99 -11.36
C ARG A 419 -5.23 13.21 -12.43
N GLN A 420 -4.96 13.48 -13.73
CA GLN A 420 -5.54 12.72 -14.85
C GLN A 420 -5.08 11.25 -14.83
N ALA A 421 -3.81 11.00 -14.50
CA ALA A 421 -3.25 9.66 -14.41
C ALA A 421 -3.75 8.88 -13.18
N TYR A 422 -3.92 9.57 -12.06
CA TYR A 422 -4.31 9.03 -10.76
C TYR A 422 -5.48 9.83 -10.16
N PRO A 423 -6.72 9.58 -10.59
CA PRO A 423 -7.88 10.42 -10.25
C PRO A 423 -8.16 10.53 -8.75
N ASN A 424 -7.82 9.50 -7.99
CA ASN A 424 -8.14 9.40 -6.57
C ASN A 424 -6.96 9.64 -5.63
N ALA A 425 -5.72 9.71 -6.15
CA ALA A 425 -4.51 9.81 -5.34
C ALA A 425 -4.43 11.12 -4.54
N HIS A 426 -3.81 11.07 -3.37
CA HIS A 426 -3.27 12.24 -2.71
C HIS A 426 -1.95 12.62 -3.37
N ILE A 427 -1.78 13.89 -3.76
CA ILE A 427 -0.60 14.41 -4.45
C ILE A 427 0.17 15.31 -3.51
N PHE A 428 1.42 14.95 -3.20
CA PHE A 428 2.30 15.68 -2.30
C PHE A 428 3.39 16.38 -3.12
N ALA A 429 3.28 17.69 -3.25
CA ALA A 429 4.24 18.55 -3.92
C ALA A 429 5.28 19.02 -2.89
N MET A 430 6.46 18.42 -2.92
CA MET A 430 7.53 18.74 -1.98
C MET A 430 8.30 19.97 -2.44
N GLU A 431 8.58 20.86 -1.49
CA GLU A 431 9.65 21.83 -1.67
C GLU A 431 10.98 21.09 -1.92
N THR A 432 11.85 21.65 -2.76
CA THR A 432 13.21 21.10 -2.88
C THR A 432 14.00 21.35 -1.59
N PHE A 433 14.87 20.42 -1.20
CA PHE A 433 15.63 20.52 0.07
C PHE A 433 16.60 21.72 0.16
N ARG A 434 16.73 22.49 -0.92
CA ARG A 434 17.49 23.74 -1.00
C ARG A 434 16.60 24.97 -1.20
N GLY A 435 15.29 24.84 -1.01
CA GLY A 435 14.32 25.94 -1.10
C GLY A 435 14.11 26.51 -2.50
N ARG A 436 14.55 25.82 -3.55
CA ARG A 436 14.40 26.29 -4.94
C ARG A 436 12.95 26.20 -5.35
N TYR A 437 12.42 27.28 -5.93
CA TYR A 437 11.01 27.40 -6.35
C TYR A 437 9.97 27.06 -5.26
N SER A 438 10.30 27.30 -3.99
CA SER A 438 9.39 27.02 -2.87
C SER A 438 8.07 27.76 -3.01
N THR A 439 8.13 29.08 -3.22
CA THR A 439 6.94 29.95 -3.39
C THR A 439 6.13 29.53 -4.62
N GLU A 440 6.78 29.20 -5.72
CA GLU A 440 6.15 28.80 -6.98
C GLU A 440 5.44 27.45 -6.83
N THR A 441 6.07 26.48 -6.15
CA THR A 441 5.48 25.17 -5.86
C THR A 441 4.26 25.31 -4.96
N GLN A 442 4.38 26.08 -3.86
CA GLN A 442 3.24 26.35 -2.96
C GLN A 442 2.10 27.07 -3.67
N THR A 443 2.42 28.07 -4.52
CA THR A 443 1.42 28.80 -5.30
C THR A 443 0.71 27.88 -6.30
N ALA A 444 1.44 26.97 -6.94
CA ALA A 444 0.85 25.98 -7.85
C ALA A 444 -0.12 25.04 -7.11
N VAL A 445 0.24 24.56 -5.92
CA VAL A 445 -0.65 23.77 -5.05
C VAL A 445 -1.90 24.57 -4.68
N ASN A 446 -1.74 25.81 -4.20
CA ASN A 446 -2.87 26.67 -3.80
C ASN A 446 -3.81 26.92 -4.99
N THR A 447 -3.27 27.05 -6.20
CA THR A 447 -4.07 27.22 -7.43
C THR A 447 -4.93 25.98 -7.68
N ARG A 448 -4.38 24.77 -7.53
CA ARG A 448 -5.12 23.51 -7.72
C ARG A 448 -6.19 23.31 -6.64
N VAL A 449 -5.86 23.60 -5.38
CA VAL A 449 -6.81 23.53 -4.26
C VAL A 449 -7.97 24.51 -4.47
N SER A 450 -7.68 25.74 -4.88
CA SER A 450 -8.70 26.75 -5.20
C SER A 450 -9.57 26.39 -6.39
N ALA A 451 -9.05 25.58 -7.32
CA ALA A 451 -9.80 25.00 -8.45
C ALA A 451 -10.62 23.74 -8.06
N GLY A 452 -10.65 23.36 -6.78
CA GLY A 452 -11.45 22.24 -6.25
C GLY A 452 -10.71 20.93 -6.05
N ASP A 453 -9.39 20.84 -6.28
CA ASP A 453 -8.60 19.65 -6.07
C ASP A 453 -8.06 19.61 -4.62
N ALA A 454 -8.92 19.21 -3.67
CA ALA A 454 -8.57 19.16 -2.24
C ALA A 454 -7.53 18.07 -1.87
N LYS A 455 -7.16 17.19 -2.80
CA LYS A 455 -6.17 16.12 -2.57
C LYS A 455 -4.77 16.49 -3.07
N VAL A 456 -4.46 17.78 -3.20
CA VAL A 456 -3.11 18.28 -3.50
C VAL A 456 -2.56 18.98 -2.27
N HIS A 457 -1.36 18.59 -1.83
CA HIS A 457 -0.75 19.03 -0.59
C HIS A 457 0.65 19.60 -0.86
N PHE A 458 0.96 20.76 -0.26
CA PHE A 458 2.33 21.26 -0.23
C PHE A 458 3.06 20.66 0.96
N VAL A 459 4.29 20.18 0.74
CA VAL A 459 5.16 19.65 1.79
C VAL A 459 6.35 20.57 1.96
N ASP A 460 6.33 21.33 3.05
CA ASP A 460 7.44 22.18 3.47
C ASP A 460 8.60 21.32 3.99
N THR A 461 9.74 21.39 3.33
CA THR A 461 10.96 20.65 3.70
C THR A 461 12.02 21.52 4.37
N THR A 462 11.67 22.76 4.70
CA THR A 462 12.58 23.72 5.36
C THR A 462 13.22 23.09 6.61
N GLY A 463 14.53 23.10 6.68
CA GLY A 463 15.27 22.58 7.82
C GLY A 463 15.22 21.04 7.98
N TRP A 464 14.86 20.28 6.96
CA TRP A 464 14.87 18.83 7.05
C TRP A 464 16.30 18.25 7.06
N LEU A 465 17.23 18.91 6.39
CA LEU A 465 18.63 18.50 6.25
C LEU A 465 19.58 19.58 6.79
N PRO A 466 19.60 19.80 8.13
CA PRO A 466 20.38 20.89 8.73
C PRO A 466 21.86 20.55 8.96
N ASP A 467 22.20 19.25 9.05
CA ASP A 467 23.52 18.81 9.48
C ASP A 467 24.48 18.63 8.29
N SER A 468 25.77 18.86 8.52
CA SER A 468 26.79 18.73 7.48
C SER A 468 26.93 17.31 6.90
N GLY A 469 26.51 16.29 7.64
CA GLY A 469 26.51 14.88 7.20
C GLY A 469 25.24 14.46 6.43
N ASP A 470 24.25 15.32 6.33
CA ASP A 470 22.99 15.02 5.64
C ASP A 470 23.11 15.04 4.12
N LEU A 471 24.15 15.68 3.60
CA LEU A 471 24.42 15.79 2.18
C LEU A 471 25.80 15.22 1.86
N VAL A 472 25.95 14.64 0.67
CA VAL A 472 27.23 14.17 0.12
C VAL A 472 27.91 15.23 -0.73
N ASP A 473 27.13 16.19 -1.25
CA ASP A 473 27.57 17.37 -2.01
C ASP A 473 26.66 18.57 -1.74
N SER A 474 26.58 19.54 -2.65
CA SER A 474 25.77 20.75 -2.45
C SER A 474 24.23 20.51 -2.49
N VAL A 475 23.76 19.37 -3.02
CA VAL A 475 22.32 19.13 -3.27
C VAL A 475 21.83 17.71 -2.91
N HIS A 476 22.72 16.70 -2.99
CA HIS A 476 22.30 15.31 -2.86
C HIS A 476 22.36 14.82 -1.40
N PRO A 477 21.27 14.27 -0.86
CA PRO A 477 21.27 13.67 0.46
C PRO A 477 22.21 12.46 0.57
N SER A 478 22.86 12.31 1.70
CA SER A 478 23.52 11.08 2.11
C SER A 478 22.50 10.00 2.48
N ASP A 479 22.93 8.76 2.72
CA ASP A 479 22.03 7.72 3.25
C ASP A 479 21.35 8.18 4.56
N GLN A 480 22.08 8.92 5.43
CA GLN A 480 21.51 9.54 6.62
C GLN A 480 20.46 10.62 6.29
N GLY A 481 20.77 11.47 5.29
CA GLY A 481 19.84 12.49 4.82
C GLY A 481 18.55 11.87 4.26
N HIS A 482 18.67 10.83 3.45
CA HIS A 482 17.49 10.09 2.95
C HIS A 482 16.66 9.48 4.07
N LEU A 483 17.29 8.90 5.09
CA LEU A 483 16.59 8.36 6.25
C LEU A 483 15.84 9.47 7.02
N LYS A 484 16.46 10.65 7.19
CA LYS A 484 15.80 11.81 7.83
C LYS A 484 14.58 12.28 7.04
N ILE A 485 14.72 12.36 5.70
CA ILE A 485 13.58 12.69 4.82
C ILE A 485 12.46 11.68 5.00
N ALA A 486 12.78 10.39 4.92
CA ALA A 486 11.79 9.33 5.08
C ALA A 486 11.06 9.41 6.42
N ASN A 487 11.78 9.57 7.52
CA ASN A 487 11.19 9.68 8.86
C ASN A 487 10.26 10.89 9.03
N ARG A 488 10.46 11.97 8.26
CA ARG A 488 9.59 13.16 8.28
C ARG A 488 8.43 13.05 7.31
N LEU A 489 8.65 12.44 6.14
CA LEU A 489 7.64 12.32 5.10
C LEU A 489 6.62 11.20 5.40
N THR A 490 7.06 10.07 5.97
CA THR A 490 6.19 8.94 6.33
C THR A 490 4.94 9.37 7.11
N PRO A 491 5.03 10.07 8.26
CA PRO A 491 3.83 10.45 9.03
C PRO A 491 2.95 11.50 8.32
N ILE A 492 3.48 12.22 7.33
CA ILE A 492 2.69 13.16 6.52
C ILE A 492 1.79 12.39 5.55
N ILE A 493 2.33 11.36 4.89
CA ILE A 493 1.58 10.53 3.93
C ILE A 493 0.58 9.63 4.65
N ASP A 494 0.99 9.02 5.77
CA ASP A 494 0.19 8.09 6.57
C ASP A 494 -1.18 8.65 6.99
N GLN A 495 -1.30 9.97 7.12
CA GLN A 495 -2.56 10.64 7.46
C GLN A 495 -3.64 10.54 6.35
N TYR A 496 -3.25 10.11 5.14
CA TYR A 496 -4.10 10.15 3.95
C TYR A 496 -4.26 8.78 3.27
N LEU A 497 -3.56 7.75 3.75
CA LEU A 497 -3.69 6.35 3.35
C LEU A 497 -4.53 5.58 4.37
#